data_04b92a43c627b7a97da4a27efaa5e1ed
#
_entry.id   04b92a43c627b7a97da4a27efaa5e1ed
#
_cell.length_a   1.000
_cell.length_b   1.000
_cell.length_c   1.000
_cell.angle_alpha   90.00
_cell.angle_beta   90.00
_cell.angle_gamma   90.00
#
_symmetry.space_group_name_H-M   'P 1'
#
loop_
_entity.id
_entity.type
_entity.pdbx_description
1 polymer ?
#
loop_
_entity_poly.entity_id
_entity_poly.type
_entity_poly.pdbx_seq_one_letter_code
_entity_poly.pdbx_strand_id
1 'polypeptide(L)'
;AKCEEEGGIDLIVIYNSGRYRMAGRGSLSGVLAYGNANEIVVEMAREVLPVTKRTPVLAGVNGTDPFCLFDSFLDQLKAMGFSGIQNFPTVGLIDGVFRANLEETGMSYGLEVDLIKLARSKDMLTTPYVFNAAEAEAMAKAGADIIVAHVGTTLSGTIGAKDVMSLDEAVTQIESMLEAAKKTNPDVLVICHGGPI
;
A
#
# COMPACT_ATOMS: atom_id res chain seq x y z
N ALA A 1 -8.96 -11.91 -8.52
CA ALA A 1 -9.53 -12.26 -7.20
C ALA A 1 -9.97 -13.72 -7.13
N LYS A 2 -10.95 -14.17 -7.95
CA LYS A 2 -11.47 -15.54 -7.85
C LYS A 2 -10.39 -16.62 -8.03
N CYS A 3 -9.56 -16.53 -9.08
CA CYS A 3 -8.47 -17.48 -9.32
C CYS A 3 -7.37 -17.40 -8.25
N GLU A 4 -7.13 -16.22 -7.70
CA GLU A 4 -6.17 -16.02 -6.61
C GLU A 4 -6.66 -16.70 -5.33
N GLU A 5 -7.93 -16.55 -4.99
CA GLU A 5 -8.54 -17.24 -3.85
C GLU A 5 -8.54 -18.76 -4.04
N GLU A 6 -8.87 -19.26 -5.23
CA GLU A 6 -8.78 -20.69 -5.58
C GLU A 6 -7.35 -21.21 -5.50
N GLY A 7 -6.35 -20.38 -5.80
CA GLY A 7 -4.92 -20.67 -5.68
C GLY A 7 -4.39 -20.64 -4.25
N GLY A 8 -5.19 -20.23 -3.26
CA GLY A 8 -4.85 -20.26 -1.84
C GLY A 8 -4.07 -19.04 -1.33
N ILE A 9 -4.26 -17.88 -1.96
CA ILE A 9 -3.65 -16.63 -1.48
C ILE A 9 -4.23 -16.22 -0.11
N ASP A 10 -3.39 -15.64 0.75
CA ASP A 10 -3.79 -15.25 2.11
C ASP A 10 -4.52 -13.91 2.16
N LEU A 11 -4.13 -12.94 1.32
CA LEU A 11 -4.70 -11.59 1.26
C LEU A 11 -4.83 -11.12 -0.19
N ILE A 12 -5.88 -10.37 -0.47
CA ILE A 12 -6.06 -9.65 -1.74
C ILE A 12 -6.07 -8.16 -1.45
N VAL A 13 -5.26 -7.40 -2.18
CA VAL A 13 -5.27 -5.92 -2.09
C VAL A 13 -5.71 -5.35 -3.43
N ILE A 14 -6.71 -4.47 -3.41
CA ILE A 14 -7.18 -3.76 -4.60
C ILE A 14 -6.97 -2.25 -4.43
N TYR A 15 -6.49 -1.60 -5.49
CA TYR A 15 -6.26 -0.16 -5.54
C TYR A 15 -6.33 0.37 -6.99
N ASN A 16 -6.40 1.68 -7.14
CA ASN A 16 -6.62 2.34 -8.43
C ASN A 16 -5.68 1.88 -9.56
N SER A 17 -4.40 1.62 -9.27
CA SER A 17 -3.46 1.19 -10.33
C SER A 17 -3.82 -0.18 -10.91
N GLY A 18 -4.55 -1.02 -10.18
CA GLY A 18 -5.07 -2.29 -10.71
C GLY A 18 -5.94 -2.06 -11.96
N ARG A 19 -6.85 -1.09 -11.90
CA ARG A 19 -7.67 -0.67 -13.05
C ARG A 19 -6.83 -0.17 -14.23
N TYR A 20 -5.81 0.64 -13.94
CA TYR A 20 -4.93 1.18 -14.99
C TYR A 20 -4.03 0.10 -15.61
N ARG A 21 -3.58 -0.86 -14.83
CA ARG A 21 -2.82 -2.01 -15.31
C ARG A 21 -3.67 -2.90 -16.22
N MET A 22 -4.95 -3.09 -15.92
CA MET A 22 -5.89 -3.75 -16.83
C MET A 22 -6.05 -3.00 -18.17
N ALA A 23 -5.86 -1.69 -18.18
CA ALA A 23 -5.80 -0.86 -19.38
C ALA A 23 -4.39 -0.78 -20.00
N GLY A 24 -3.45 -1.65 -19.62
CA GLY A 24 -2.10 -1.73 -20.18
C GLY A 24 -1.12 -0.66 -19.71
N ARG A 25 -1.29 -0.11 -18.50
CA ARG A 25 -0.38 0.89 -17.91
C ARG A 25 0.56 0.26 -16.88
N GLY A 26 1.74 0.87 -16.66
CA GLY A 26 2.73 0.43 -15.68
C GLY A 26 2.30 0.74 -14.24
N SER A 27 3.05 0.20 -13.27
CA SER A 27 2.72 0.29 -11.83
C SER A 27 2.59 1.73 -11.33
N LEU A 28 3.42 2.67 -11.81
CA LEU A 28 3.39 4.08 -11.40
C LEU A 28 2.16 4.85 -11.88
N SER A 29 1.32 4.27 -12.74
CA SER A 29 0.06 4.90 -13.16
C SER A 29 -0.86 5.25 -11.98
N GLY A 30 -0.75 4.51 -10.88
CA GLY A 30 -1.55 4.74 -9.68
C GLY A 30 -1.25 6.05 -8.94
N VAL A 31 -0.07 6.66 -9.15
CA VAL A 31 0.30 7.96 -8.56
C VAL A 31 0.08 9.14 -9.52
N LEU A 32 -0.50 8.89 -10.69
CA LEU A 32 -0.80 9.91 -11.67
C LEU A 32 -2.28 10.33 -11.60
N ALA A 33 -2.57 11.55 -12.07
CA ALA A 33 -3.87 12.21 -11.93
C ALA A 33 -4.91 11.68 -12.95
N TYR A 34 -5.15 10.37 -12.99
CA TYR A 34 -6.15 9.75 -13.89
C TYR A 34 -7.55 9.62 -13.27
N GLY A 35 -7.69 9.89 -12.00
CA GLY A 35 -8.96 9.85 -11.29
C GLY A 35 -8.75 9.88 -9.77
N ASN A 36 -9.83 9.98 -9.02
CA ASN A 36 -9.80 9.87 -7.55
C ASN A 36 -9.55 8.41 -7.14
N ALA A 37 -8.40 8.16 -6.51
CA ALA A 37 -7.99 6.80 -6.14
C ALA A 37 -8.94 6.15 -5.13
N ASN A 38 -9.46 6.94 -4.17
CA ASN A 38 -10.36 6.45 -3.13
C ASN A 38 -11.76 6.12 -3.68
N GLU A 39 -12.25 6.88 -4.67
CA GLU A 39 -13.50 6.54 -5.38
C GLU A 39 -13.32 5.29 -6.24
N ILE A 40 -12.20 5.19 -6.95
CA ILE A 40 -11.92 4.04 -7.83
C ILE A 40 -11.87 2.73 -7.04
N VAL A 41 -11.28 2.70 -5.85
CA VAL A 41 -11.25 1.48 -5.03
C VAL A 41 -12.65 1.06 -4.57
N VAL A 42 -13.52 2.03 -4.25
CA VAL A 42 -14.93 1.78 -3.92
C VAL A 42 -15.71 1.21 -5.12
N GLU A 43 -15.45 1.73 -6.32
CA GLU A 43 -16.04 1.15 -7.54
C GLU A 43 -15.56 -0.28 -7.80
N MET A 44 -14.24 -0.53 -7.69
CA MET A 44 -13.65 -1.87 -7.88
C MET A 44 -14.16 -2.90 -6.86
N ALA A 45 -14.52 -2.45 -5.66
CA ALA A 45 -15.09 -3.33 -4.63
C ALA A 45 -16.32 -4.10 -5.13
N ARG A 46 -17.15 -3.47 -5.97
CA ARG A 46 -18.36 -4.08 -6.54
C ARG A 46 -18.05 -5.26 -7.48
N GLU A 47 -16.84 -5.30 -8.01
CA GLU A 47 -16.37 -6.37 -8.90
C GLU A 47 -15.67 -7.50 -8.12
N VAL A 48 -14.96 -7.14 -7.04
CA VAL A 48 -14.08 -8.06 -6.31
C VAL A 48 -14.78 -8.71 -5.12
N LEU A 49 -15.43 -7.94 -4.24
CA LEU A 49 -16.03 -8.46 -3.01
C LEU A 49 -17.10 -9.54 -3.25
N PRO A 50 -17.98 -9.46 -4.28
CA PRO A 50 -18.98 -10.50 -4.50
C PRO A 50 -18.40 -11.85 -4.94
N VAL A 51 -17.17 -11.87 -5.46
CA VAL A 51 -16.55 -13.11 -5.98
C VAL A 51 -15.48 -13.71 -5.07
N THR A 52 -15.11 -13.00 -4.00
CA THR A 52 -14.24 -13.50 -2.91
C THR A 52 -15.11 -13.95 -1.74
N LYS A 53 -14.85 -15.13 -1.19
CA LYS A 53 -15.69 -15.73 -0.14
C LYS A 53 -14.97 -16.00 1.17
N ARG A 54 -13.65 -16.16 1.12
CA ARG A 54 -12.81 -16.57 2.27
C ARG A 54 -11.64 -15.67 2.48
N THR A 55 -11.00 -15.22 1.37
CA THR A 55 -9.79 -14.42 1.43
C THR A 55 -10.12 -12.98 1.80
N PRO A 56 -9.51 -12.41 2.85
CA PRO A 56 -9.69 -11.01 3.20
C PRO A 56 -9.27 -10.10 2.06
N VAL A 57 -10.09 -9.09 1.77
CA VAL A 57 -9.80 -8.07 0.76
C VAL A 57 -9.50 -6.75 1.45
N LEU A 58 -8.37 -6.12 1.08
CA LEU A 58 -7.92 -4.84 1.61
C LEU A 58 -8.05 -3.76 0.53
N ALA A 59 -8.40 -2.55 0.95
CA ALA A 59 -8.49 -1.38 0.10
C ALA A 59 -7.17 -0.61 0.09
N GLY A 60 -6.64 -0.30 -1.09
CA GLY A 60 -5.60 0.72 -1.23
C GLY A 60 -6.22 2.10 -1.07
N VAL A 61 -5.76 2.86 -0.08
CA VAL A 61 -6.28 4.18 0.29
C VAL A 61 -5.21 5.25 0.09
N ASN A 62 -5.54 6.28 -0.65
CA ASN A 62 -4.71 7.48 -0.79
C ASN A 62 -4.81 8.33 0.48
N GLY A 63 -3.87 8.16 1.41
CA GLY A 63 -3.86 8.82 2.71
C GLY A 63 -3.57 10.32 2.69
N THR A 64 -3.15 10.85 1.54
CA THR A 64 -2.90 12.29 1.36
C THR A 64 -4.05 13.04 0.67
N ASP A 65 -5.19 12.38 0.42
CA ASP A 65 -6.36 13.00 -0.21
C ASP A 65 -6.96 14.07 0.71
N PRO A 66 -6.87 15.38 0.37
CA PRO A 66 -7.36 16.46 1.23
C PRO A 66 -8.88 16.58 1.25
N PHE A 67 -9.59 15.87 0.39
CA PHE A 67 -11.05 15.88 0.28
C PHE A 67 -11.71 14.68 0.95
N CYS A 68 -10.90 13.74 1.49
CA CYS A 68 -11.38 12.53 2.12
C CYS A 68 -11.53 12.71 3.64
N LEU A 69 -12.72 12.46 4.16
CA LEU A 69 -12.98 12.34 5.60
C LEU A 69 -12.68 10.90 6.04
N PHE A 70 -11.43 10.61 6.36
CA PHE A 70 -10.95 9.25 6.58
C PHE A 70 -11.70 8.48 7.66
N ASP A 71 -12.16 9.13 8.73
CA ASP A 71 -12.94 8.45 9.76
C ASP A 71 -14.20 7.80 9.18
N SER A 72 -14.99 8.57 8.44
CA SER A 72 -16.21 8.08 7.78
C SER A 72 -15.90 7.16 6.60
N PHE A 73 -14.82 7.43 5.86
CA PHE A 73 -14.44 6.62 4.72
C PHE A 73 -14.01 5.20 5.12
N LEU A 74 -13.24 5.07 6.21
CA LEU A 74 -12.87 3.75 6.73
C LEU A 74 -14.09 2.97 7.24
N ASP A 75 -15.06 3.63 7.88
CA ASP A 75 -16.32 2.99 8.26
C ASP A 75 -17.11 2.53 7.04
N GLN A 76 -17.13 3.32 5.96
CA GLN A 76 -17.72 2.92 4.69
C GLN A 76 -17.05 1.68 4.10
N LEU A 77 -15.72 1.66 4.04
CA LEU A 77 -14.97 0.50 3.53
C LEU A 77 -15.26 -0.76 4.35
N LYS A 78 -15.28 -0.65 5.67
CA LYS A 78 -15.61 -1.75 6.58
C LYS A 78 -17.05 -2.24 6.34
N ALA A 79 -18.01 -1.35 6.20
CA ALA A 79 -19.41 -1.68 5.92
C ALA A 79 -19.60 -2.35 4.54
N MET A 80 -18.75 -2.05 3.57
CA MET A 80 -18.73 -2.69 2.26
C MET A 80 -18.19 -4.13 2.28
N GLY A 81 -17.41 -4.50 3.34
CA GLY A 81 -16.81 -5.82 3.49
C GLY A 81 -15.29 -5.86 3.29
N PHE A 82 -14.62 -4.73 3.23
CA PHE A 82 -13.16 -4.72 3.31
C PHE A 82 -12.68 -5.11 4.70
N SER A 83 -11.67 -5.96 4.76
CA SER A 83 -11.06 -6.43 6.01
C SER A 83 -9.98 -5.49 6.53
N GLY A 84 -9.46 -4.61 5.67
CA GLY A 84 -8.35 -3.73 6.02
C GLY A 84 -7.95 -2.77 4.90
N ILE A 85 -6.82 -2.11 5.10
CA ILE A 85 -6.29 -1.11 4.16
C ILE A 85 -4.80 -1.24 3.93
N GLN A 86 -4.36 -0.63 2.82
CA GLN A 86 -2.97 -0.37 2.45
C GLN A 86 -2.83 1.09 2.02
N ASN A 87 -1.70 1.76 2.31
CA ASN A 87 -1.43 3.14 1.90
C ASN A 87 -1.00 3.22 0.43
N PHE A 88 -1.92 3.06 -0.48
CA PHE A 88 -1.65 3.24 -1.91
C PHE A 88 -2.83 3.93 -2.63
N PRO A 89 -2.58 4.98 -3.43
CA PRO A 89 -1.30 5.65 -3.75
C PRO A 89 -0.53 6.18 -2.55
N THR A 90 0.79 6.23 -2.66
CA THR A 90 1.67 6.65 -1.58
C THR A 90 2.74 7.65 -2.05
N VAL A 91 3.05 8.64 -1.24
CA VAL A 91 4.17 9.55 -1.48
C VAL A 91 5.53 8.90 -1.23
N GLY A 92 5.54 7.70 -0.61
CA GLY A 92 6.75 6.89 -0.42
C GLY A 92 7.48 6.53 -1.72
N LEU A 93 6.76 6.48 -2.85
CA LEU A 93 7.36 6.26 -4.18
C LEU A 93 8.07 7.49 -4.77
N ILE A 94 7.91 8.66 -4.16
CA ILE A 94 8.49 9.91 -4.63
C ILE A 94 9.75 10.18 -3.81
N ASP A 95 10.83 10.57 -4.45
CA ASP A 95 12.12 10.82 -3.84
C ASP A 95 12.67 12.25 -4.09
N GLY A 96 13.88 12.51 -3.60
CA GLY A 96 14.62 13.73 -3.87
C GLY A 96 13.88 15.01 -3.49
N VAL A 97 14.09 16.06 -4.30
CA VAL A 97 13.53 17.40 -4.07
C VAL A 97 11.99 17.37 -4.05
N PHE A 98 11.37 16.59 -4.91
CA PHE A 98 9.92 16.52 -4.96
C PHE A 98 9.32 15.88 -3.72
N ARG A 99 9.96 14.86 -3.14
CA ARG A 99 9.55 14.31 -1.85
C ARG A 99 9.69 15.35 -0.73
N ALA A 100 10.81 16.07 -0.66
CA ALA A 100 11.00 17.12 0.32
C ALA A 100 9.91 18.20 0.22
N ASN A 101 9.58 18.63 -0.99
CA ASN A 101 8.52 19.61 -1.22
C ASN A 101 7.13 19.10 -0.77
N LEU A 102 6.82 17.84 -0.98
CA LEU A 102 5.57 17.24 -0.47
C LEU A 102 5.52 17.25 1.06
N GLU A 103 6.62 16.87 1.71
CA GLU A 103 6.71 16.89 3.19
C GLU A 103 6.53 18.32 3.74
N GLU A 104 7.17 19.31 3.13
CA GLU A 104 7.14 20.72 3.54
C GLU A 104 5.77 21.40 3.28
N THR A 105 5.00 20.90 2.32
CA THR A 105 3.74 21.51 1.90
C THR A 105 2.50 20.78 2.40
N GLY A 106 2.65 19.89 3.38
CA GLY A 106 1.53 19.23 4.05
C GLY A 106 0.97 18.01 3.33
N MET A 107 1.72 17.43 2.38
CA MET A 107 1.40 16.19 1.68
C MET A 107 2.40 15.09 2.08
N SER A 108 2.65 14.99 3.38
CA SER A 108 3.70 14.14 3.94
C SER A 108 3.29 12.68 4.04
N TYR A 109 4.29 11.81 4.09
CA TYR A 109 4.12 10.40 4.46
C TYR A 109 3.53 10.22 5.86
N GLY A 110 3.72 11.22 6.74
CA GLY A 110 3.10 11.25 8.07
C GLY A 110 1.58 11.14 8.06
N LEU A 111 0.90 11.66 7.04
CA LEU A 111 -0.55 11.51 6.87
C LEU A 111 -0.94 10.04 6.64
N GLU A 112 -0.11 9.29 5.93
CA GLU A 112 -0.32 7.86 5.71
C GLU A 112 -0.09 7.06 7.00
N VAL A 113 0.86 7.47 7.83
CA VAL A 113 1.08 6.89 9.18
C VAL A 113 -0.15 7.13 10.08
N ASP A 114 -0.71 8.34 10.06
CA ASP A 114 -1.92 8.68 10.81
C ASP A 114 -3.14 7.88 10.30
N LEU A 115 -3.25 7.68 9.00
CA LEU A 115 -4.27 6.82 8.39
C LEU A 115 -4.17 5.37 8.90
N ILE A 116 -2.97 4.79 8.96
CA ILE A 116 -2.77 3.44 9.50
C ILE A 116 -3.15 3.36 10.98
N LYS A 117 -2.76 4.35 11.78
CA LYS A 117 -3.14 4.45 13.18
C LYS A 117 -4.66 4.52 13.35
N LEU A 118 -5.34 5.32 12.51
CA LEU A 118 -6.79 5.42 12.52
C LEU A 118 -7.46 4.09 12.15
N ALA A 119 -6.99 3.42 11.11
CA ALA A 119 -7.51 2.12 10.68
C ALA A 119 -7.37 1.06 11.79
N ARG A 120 -6.23 1.04 12.49
CA ARG A 120 -6.03 0.16 13.66
C ARG A 120 -7.03 0.44 14.78
N SER A 121 -7.33 1.71 15.06
CA SER A 121 -8.33 2.08 16.07
C SER A 121 -9.75 1.62 15.72
N LYS A 122 -10.01 1.34 14.43
CA LYS A 122 -11.27 0.83 13.92
C LYS A 122 -11.27 -0.71 13.73
N ASP A 123 -10.25 -1.40 14.24
CA ASP A 123 -10.10 -2.85 14.09
C ASP A 123 -10.10 -3.31 12.62
N MET A 124 -9.35 -2.61 11.79
CA MET A 124 -9.07 -2.96 10.39
C MET A 124 -7.63 -3.48 10.27
N LEU A 125 -7.44 -4.52 9.48
CA LEU A 125 -6.11 -5.04 9.14
C LEU A 125 -5.32 -3.99 8.36
N THR A 126 -4.04 -3.82 8.67
CA THR A 126 -3.18 -2.82 8.03
C THR A 126 -1.92 -3.44 7.43
N THR A 127 -1.66 -3.09 6.15
CA THR A 127 -0.52 -3.63 5.41
C THR A 127 0.26 -2.51 4.70
N PRO A 128 0.80 -1.50 5.45
CA PRO A 128 1.41 -0.36 4.82
C PRO A 128 2.68 -0.71 4.03
N TYR A 129 2.82 -0.06 2.87
CA TYR A 129 4.08 0.05 2.14
C TYR A 129 5.06 0.95 2.90
N VAL A 130 6.30 0.49 3.00
CA VAL A 130 7.44 1.25 3.50
C VAL A 130 8.63 1.14 2.54
N PHE A 131 9.41 2.18 2.44
CA PHE A 131 10.50 2.30 1.46
C PHE A 131 11.88 2.49 2.10
N ASN A 132 11.91 2.68 3.42
CA ASN A 132 13.13 2.83 4.21
C ASN A 132 12.88 2.49 5.69
N ALA A 133 13.96 2.42 6.46
CA ALA A 133 13.93 2.06 7.89
C ALA A 133 13.10 3.04 8.74
N ALA A 134 13.14 4.34 8.44
CA ALA A 134 12.39 5.35 9.21
C ALA A 134 10.88 5.20 9.01
N GLU A 135 10.45 4.93 7.79
CA GLU A 135 9.05 4.66 7.47
C GLU A 135 8.58 3.34 8.12
N ALA A 136 9.42 2.29 8.09
CA ALA A 136 9.13 1.02 8.74
C ALA A 136 8.96 1.18 10.27
N GLU A 137 9.83 1.97 10.91
CA GLU A 137 9.70 2.31 12.32
C GLU A 137 8.41 3.09 12.60
N ALA A 138 8.09 4.11 11.79
CA ALA A 138 6.89 4.93 11.96
C ALA A 138 5.60 4.10 11.82
N MET A 139 5.51 3.24 10.81
CA MET A 139 4.36 2.36 10.61
C MET A 139 4.22 1.29 11.71
N ALA A 140 5.34 0.73 12.18
CA ALA A 140 5.33 -0.19 13.32
C ALA A 140 4.85 0.49 14.60
N LYS A 141 5.25 1.76 14.87
CA LYS A 141 4.75 2.58 15.98
C LYS A 141 3.26 2.91 15.86
N ALA A 142 2.76 3.08 14.63
CA ALA A 142 1.34 3.29 14.36
C ALA A 142 0.49 2.04 14.63
N GLY A 143 1.12 0.89 14.86
CA GLY A 143 0.46 -0.38 15.15
C GLY A 143 0.13 -1.20 13.91
N ALA A 144 0.86 -1.02 12.80
CA ALA A 144 0.68 -1.83 11.60
C ALA A 144 0.78 -3.33 11.91
N ASP A 145 -0.08 -4.13 11.29
CA ASP A 145 -0.06 -5.60 11.44
C ASP A 145 1.01 -6.24 10.57
N ILE A 146 1.13 -5.78 9.33
CA ILE A 146 2.05 -6.31 8.33
C ILE A 146 2.77 -5.13 7.68
N ILE A 147 4.06 -5.03 7.84
CA ILE A 147 4.91 -4.09 7.08
C ILE A 147 5.22 -4.70 5.71
N VAL A 148 4.95 -3.96 4.66
CA VAL A 148 5.28 -4.36 3.30
C VAL A 148 6.51 -3.59 2.83
N ALA A 149 7.68 -4.23 2.91
CA ALA A 149 8.95 -3.66 2.48
C ALA A 149 8.99 -3.58 0.94
N HIS A 150 8.87 -2.36 0.41
CA HIS A 150 8.74 -2.13 -1.02
C HIS A 150 10.09 -1.72 -1.63
N VAL A 151 10.60 -2.50 -2.57
CA VAL A 151 11.93 -2.32 -3.18
C VAL A 151 11.90 -2.02 -4.68
N GLY A 152 10.80 -1.48 -5.16
CA GLY A 152 10.70 -1.02 -6.54
C GLY A 152 9.45 -1.51 -7.26
N THR A 153 9.29 -1.04 -8.49
CA THR A 153 8.16 -1.37 -9.36
C THR A 153 8.40 -2.67 -10.14
N THR A 154 7.35 -3.24 -10.71
CA THR A 154 7.41 -4.45 -11.54
C THR A 154 8.44 -4.33 -12.65
N LEU A 155 9.27 -5.36 -12.81
CA LEU A 155 10.30 -5.50 -13.83
C LEU A 155 9.79 -6.18 -15.08
N SER A 156 10.54 -6.00 -16.16
CA SER A 156 10.39 -6.73 -17.43
C SER A 156 9.01 -6.65 -18.09
N GLY A 157 8.84 -7.40 -19.18
CA GLY A 157 7.65 -7.30 -20.01
C GLY A 157 7.55 -5.98 -20.78
N THR A 158 6.38 -5.70 -21.36
CA THR A 158 6.15 -4.52 -22.20
C THR A 158 5.93 -3.23 -21.40
N ILE A 159 5.58 -3.33 -20.13
CA ILE A 159 5.24 -2.21 -19.23
C ILE A 159 6.06 -2.18 -17.93
N GLY A 160 7.03 -3.08 -17.77
CA GLY A 160 7.93 -3.13 -16.61
C GLY A 160 9.04 -2.07 -16.67
N ALA A 161 9.53 -1.66 -15.51
CA ALA A 161 10.69 -0.79 -15.39
C ALA A 161 11.98 -1.50 -15.85
N LYS A 162 12.94 -0.72 -16.36
CA LYS A 162 14.25 -1.23 -16.81
C LYS A 162 15.36 -0.85 -15.82
N ASP A 163 15.22 0.29 -15.18
CA ASP A 163 16.17 0.80 -14.19
C ASP A 163 15.64 0.42 -12.81
N VAL A 164 16.29 -0.55 -12.20
CA VAL A 164 15.86 -1.21 -10.96
C VAL A 164 17.07 -1.63 -10.15
N MET A 165 16.91 -1.71 -8.84
CA MET A 165 17.97 -2.21 -7.96
C MET A 165 18.22 -3.71 -8.19
N SER A 166 19.45 -4.13 -7.91
CA SER A 166 19.82 -5.55 -7.89
C SER A 166 19.16 -6.31 -6.74
N LEU A 167 19.15 -7.64 -6.82
CA LEU A 167 18.62 -8.47 -5.74
C LEU A 167 19.39 -8.28 -4.43
N ASP A 168 20.71 -8.14 -4.48
CA ASP A 168 21.54 -7.93 -3.28
C ASP A 168 21.27 -6.59 -2.61
N GLU A 169 21.08 -5.52 -3.40
CA GLU A 169 20.66 -4.22 -2.89
C GLU A 169 19.26 -4.29 -2.27
N ALA A 170 18.33 -5.00 -2.91
CA ALA A 170 16.99 -5.20 -2.39
C ALA A 170 17.00 -5.93 -1.04
N VAL A 171 17.79 -7.00 -0.92
CA VAL A 171 17.95 -7.75 0.35
C VAL A 171 18.46 -6.82 1.45
N THR A 172 19.53 -6.05 1.17
CA THR A 172 20.11 -5.12 2.15
C THR A 172 19.08 -4.08 2.63
N GLN A 173 18.28 -3.54 1.70
CA GLN A 173 17.25 -2.55 2.03
C GLN A 173 16.12 -3.18 2.85
N ILE A 174 15.68 -4.39 2.48
CA ILE A 174 14.64 -5.13 3.22
C ILE A 174 15.09 -5.44 4.64
N GLU A 175 16.32 -5.92 4.83
CA GLU A 175 16.89 -6.20 6.15
C GLU A 175 16.88 -4.96 7.04
N SER A 176 17.26 -3.80 6.51
CA SER A 176 17.21 -2.54 7.24
C SER A 176 15.78 -2.15 7.68
N MET A 177 14.79 -2.34 6.81
CA MET A 177 13.38 -2.10 7.15
C MET A 177 12.86 -3.12 8.16
N LEU A 178 13.22 -4.40 8.01
CA LEU A 178 12.87 -5.47 8.93
C LEU A 178 13.40 -5.19 10.34
N GLU A 179 14.68 -4.85 10.47
CA GLU A 179 15.31 -4.55 11.76
C GLU A 179 14.63 -3.36 12.45
N ALA A 180 14.36 -2.29 11.72
CA ALA A 180 13.67 -1.10 12.26
C ALA A 180 12.25 -1.42 12.72
N ALA A 181 11.48 -2.17 11.93
CA ALA A 181 10.13 -2.60 12.29
C ALA A 181 10.13 -3.50 13.53
N LYS A 182 10.96 -4.54 13.54
CA LYS A 182 11.05 -5.53 14.62
C LYS A 182 11.58 -4.96 15.94
N LYS A 183 12.48 -3.98 15.87
CA LYS A 183 12.95 -3.26 17.05
C LYS A 183 11.81 -2.47 17.72
N THR A 184 10.88 -1.97 16.95
CA THR A 184 9.75 -1.16 17.41
C THR A 184 8.58 -2.03 17.87
N ASN A 185 8.24 -3.05 17.08
CA ASN A 185 7.21 -4.04 17.37
C ASN A 185 7.73 -5.45 16.99
N PRO A 186 8.16 -6.26 17.97
CA PRO A 186 8.70 -7.60 17.69
C PRO A 186 7.72 -8.54 16.99
N ASP A 187 6.42 -8.33 17.17
CA ASP A 187 5.36 -9.20 16.66
C ASP A 187 4.88 -8.81 15.26
N VAL A 188 5.25 -7.61 14.75
CA VAL A 188 4.84 -7.17 13.41
C VAL A 188 5.33 -8.14 12.33
N LEU A 189 4.46 -8.50 11.41
CA LEU A 189 4.87 -9.28 10.23
C LEU A 189 5.57 -8.37 9.22
N VAL A 190 6.57 -8.88 8.53
CA VAL A 190 7.23 -8.15 7.44
C VAL A 190 7.25 -9.04 6.19
N ILE A 191 6.75 -8.49 5.09
CA ILE A 191 6.75 -9.15 3.79
C ILE A 191 7.47 -8.29 2.76
N CYS A 192 8.04 -8.93 1.74
CA CYS A 192 8.77 -8.26 0.66
C CYS A 192 7.85 -8.01 -0.53
N HIS A 193 8.04 -6.89 -1.22
CA HIS A 193 7.24 -6.55 -2.39
C HIS A 193 8.03 -5.76 -3.43
N GLY A 194 7.79 -6.12 -4.70
CA GLY A 194 8.22 -5.34 -5.85
C GLY A 194 9.67 -5.57 -6.30
N GLY A 195 10.05 -4.86 -7.34
CA GLY A 195 11.40 -4.90 -7.88
C GLY A 195 11.82 -6.27 -8.37
N PRO A 196 13.00 -6.74 -7.94
CA PRO A 196 13.60 -8.00 -8.40
C PRO A 196 13.06 -9.26 -7.68
N ILE A 197 12.02 -9.11 -6.83
CA ILE A 197 11.44 -10.21 -6.04
C ILE A 197 10.36 -10.95 -6.83
#